data_c8eb703c4ac22a5cc8dad971cba44aae
#
_entry.id   c8eb703c4ac22a5cc8dad971cba44aae
#
_cell.length_a   1.000
_cell.length_b   1.000
_cell.length_c   1.000
_cell.angle_alpha   90.00
_cell.angle_beta   90.00
_cell.angle_gamma   90.00
#
_symmetry.space_group_name_H-M   'P 1'
#
loop_
_entity.id
_entity.type
_entity.pdbx_description
1 polymer ?
#
loop_
_entity_poly.entity_id
_entity_poly.type
_entity_poly.pdbx_seq_one_letter_code
_entity_poly.pdbx_strand_id
1 'polypeptide(L)'
;MLRDKYGVDVNFKLVYPLAIREPEFFEGKNFFTYFWWKMIDMKLKARRLGLPFSLPPKPDPICQNTFTGEVLKDQPFIFDICHFLQAIEHDKQLDFAYEISRCIFGGTEDWHKDNNLIEVTNKLGLDFQSIKNKAAEKEEEIISQIKKNQKEQLEAGHHGVPLSVYKDKFFFGQDKFNDLVKELKKDGLNI
;
A
#
# COMPACT_ATOMS: atom_id res chain seq x y z
N MET A 1 -6.75 -13.54 2.47
CA MET A 1 -7.36 -14.70 1.74
C MET A 1 -6.37 -15.81 1.48
N LEU A 2 -5.26 -15.61 0.76
CA LEU A 2 -4.27 -16.70 0.54
C LEU A 2 -3.66 -17.20 1.86
N ARG A 3 -3.22 -16.30 2.72
CA ARG A 3 -2.69 -16.62 4.06
C ARG A 3 -3.77 -17.30 4.92
N ASP A 4 -4.90 -16.63 5.15
CA ASP A 4 -5.86 -17.01 6.16
C ASP A 4 -6.71 -18.24 5.77
N LYS A 5 -6.97 -18.40 4.49
CA LYS A 5 -7.83 -19.47 3.98
C LYS A 5 -7.06 -20.71 3.51
N TYR A 6 -5.85 -20.51 2.99
CA TYR A 6 -5.09 -21.57 2.33
C TYR A 6 -3.70 -21.80 2.94
N GLY A 7 -3.36 -21.10 4.02
CA GLY A 7 -2.07 -21.27 4.70
C GLY A 7 -0.85 -20.90 3.87
N VAL A 8 -1.03 -20.06 2.83
CA VAL A 8 0.09 -19.59 2.01
C VAL A 8 0.92 -18.59 2.81
N ASP A 9 2.21 -18.83 2.90
CA ASP A 9 3.13 -17.85 3.47
C ASP A 9 3.25 -16.64 2.56
N VAL A 10 2.92 -15.46 3.09
CA VAL A 10 2.92 -14.20 2.36
C VAL A 10 3.93 -13.24 2.98
N ASN A 11 5.06 -13.10 2.30
CA ASN A 11 6.09 -12.13 2.66
C ASN A 11 5.71 -10.74 2.13
N PHE A 12 5.12 -9.90 2.99
CA PHE A 12 4.74 -8.54 2.63
C PHE A 12 5.97 -7.63 2.58
N LYS A 13 6.09 -6.82 1.53
CA LYS A 13 7.17 -5.85 1.34
C LYS A 13 6.60 -4.49 1.01
N LEU A 14 6.80 -3.53 1.90
CA LEU A 14 6.38 -2.16 1.70
C LEU A 14 7.32 -1.46 0.71
N VAL A 15 6.73 -0.66 -0.17
CA VAL A 15 7.42 0.30 -1.05
C VAL A 15 6.70 1.65 -0.97
N TYR A 16 7.42 2.75 -1.19
CA TYR A 16 6.76 4.04 -1.31
C TYR A 16 5.85 4.09 -2.54
N PRO A 17 4.81 4.94 -2.55
CA PRO A 17 3.96 5.14 -3.72
C PRO A 17 4.76 5.54 -4.97
N LEU A 18 4.23 5.16 -6.14
CA LEU A 18 4.89 5.42 -7.43
C LEU A 18 5.20 6.90 -7.65
N ALA A 19 4.28 7.79 -7.27
CA ALA A 19 4.47 9.23 -7.38
C ALA A 19 5.69 9.77 -6.59
N ILE A 20 6.06 9.09 -5.50
CA ILE A 20 7.24 9.41 -4.69
C ILE A 20 8.51 8.80 -5.27
N ARG A 21 8.43 7.58 -5.81
CA ARG A 21 9.59 6.83 -6.32
C ARG A 21 10.01 7.26 -7.72
N GLU A 22 9.05 7.63 -8.52
CA GLU A 22 9.21 7.97 -9.95
C GLU A 22 8.37 9.22 -10.24
N PRO A 23 8.77 10.40 -9.74
CA PRO A 23 7.99 11.64 -9.92
C PRO A 23 7.79 11.99 -11.40
N GLU A 24 8.73 11.60 -12.27
CA GLU A 24 8.66 11.81 -13.72
C GLU A 24 7.61 10.91 -14.41
N PHE A 25 7.06 9.93 -13.71
CA PHE A 25 6.07 9.00 -14.29
C PHE A 25 4.87 9.71 -14.91
N PHE A 26 4.50 10.86 -14.38
CA PHE A 26 3.37 11.67 -14.88
C PHE A 26 3.79 12.73 -15.92
N GLU A 27 5.07 12.92 -16.19
CA GLU A 27 5.51 13.88 -17.18
C GLU A 27 4.96 13.56 -18.58
N GLY A 28 4.47 14.59 -19.26
CA GLY A 28 3.85 14.47 -20.58
C GLY A 28 2.49 13.76 -20.62
N LYS A 29 1.95 13.31 -19.48
CA LYS A 29 0.61 12.71 -19.38
C LYS A 29 -0.40 13.75 -18.95
N ASN A 30 -1.63 13.65 -19.48
CA ASN A 30 -2.75 14.42 -18.95
C ASN A 30 -3.16 13.81 -17.59
N PHE A 31 -2.51 14.30 -16.51
CA PHE A 31 -2.72 13.78 -15.15
C PHE A 31 -4.19 13.87 -14.74
N PHE A 32 -4.87 14.97 -15.04
CA PHE A 32 -6.28 15.14 -14.68
C PHE A 32 -7.17 14.06 -15.27
N THR A 33 -7.05 13.79 -16.57
CA THR A 33 -7.81 12.71 -17.23
C THR A 33 -7.45 11.34 -16.67
N TYR A 34 -6.16 11.07 -16.49
CA TYR A 34 -5.66 9.81 -15.92
C TYR A 34 -6.21 9.59 -14.51
N PHE A 35 -6.16 10.62 -13.66
CA PHE A 35 -6.62 10.58 -12.28
C PHE A 35 -8.13 10.26 -12.21
N TRP A 36 -8.96 10.98 -12.95
CA TRP A 36 -10.42 10.76 -12.94
C TRP A 36 -10.83 9.38 -13.43
N TRP A 37 -10.21 8.87 -14.49
CA TRP A 37 -10.45 7.50 -14.95
C TRP A 37 -10.08 6.47 -13.92
N LYS A 38 -8.94 6.63 -13.25
CA LYS A 38 -8.52 5.74 -12.16
C LYS A 38 -9.47 5.79 -10.97
N MET A 39 -9.95 6.98 -10.61
CA MET A 39 -10.92 7.13 -9.53
C MET A 39 -12.23 6.38 -9.80
N ILE A 40 -12.77 6.50 -11.01
CA ILE A 40 -13.99 5.80 -11.43
C ILE A 40 -13.75 4.28 -11.38
N ASP A 41 -12.66 3.80 -11.96
CA ASP A 41 -12.30 2.36 -11.98
C ASP A 41 -12.17 1.81 -10.55
N MET A 42 -11.45 2.49 -9.67
CA MET A 42 -11.31 2.08 -8.28
C MET A 42 -12.64 2.06 -7.53
N LYS A 43 -13.50 3.06 -7.73
CA LYS A 43 -14.84 3.09 -7.13
C LYS A 43 -15.70 1.91 -7.56
N LEU A 44 -15.68 1.58 -8.85
CA LEU A 44 -16.43 0.42 -9.39
C LEU A 44 -15.88 -0.90 -8.84
N LYS A 45 -14.57 -1.04 -8.77
CA LYS A 45 -13.91 -2.24 -8.21
C LYS A 45 -14.20 -2.41 -6.72
N ALA A 46 -14.10 -1.34 -5.93
CA ALA A 46 -14.43 -1.34 -4.51
C ALA A 46 -15.89 -1.77 -4.28
N ARG A 47 -16.83 -1.20 -5.06
CA ARG A 47 -18.25 -1.58 -4.99
C ARG A 47 -18.48 -3.07 -5.29
N ARG A 48 -17.81 -3.61 -6.31
CA ARG A 48 -17.90 -5.05 -6.63
C ARG A 48 -17.36 -5.96 -5.53
N LEU A 49 -16.38 -5.48 -4.78
CA LEU A 49 -15.75 -6.20 -3.68
C LEU A 49 -16.43 -5.95 -2.33
N GLY A 50 -17.47 -5.12 -2.27
CA GLY A 50 -18.15 -4.74 -1.03
C GLY A 50 -17.24 -3.93 -0.07
N LEU A 51 -16.23 -3.23 -0.60
CA LEU A 51 -15.30 -2.43 0.19
C LEU A 51 -15.80 -0.98 0.32
N PRO A 52 -15.66 -0.36 1.52
CA PRO A 52 -15.91 1.07 1.65
C PRO A 52 -14.90 1.83 0.80
N PHE A 53 -15.40 2.82 0.06
CA PHE A 53 -14.54 3.63 -0.80
C PHE A 53 -15.08 5.05 -0.96
N SER A 54 -14.35 6.01 -0.47
CA SER A 54 -14.63 7.43 -0.54
C SER A 54 -13.42 8.18 -1.08
N LEU A 55 -13.64 9.12 -1.98
CA LEU A 55 -12.60 9.94 -2.60
C LEU A 55 -13.02 11.40 -2.68
N PRO A 56 -12.05 12.29 -2.62
CA PRO A 56 -10.63 12.07 -2.26
C PRO A 56 -10.48 11.74 -0.77
N PRO A 57 -9.40 11.06 -0.37
CA PRO A 57 -9.04 10.95 1.05
C PRO A 57 -8.83 12.35 1.66
N LYS A 58 -9.09 12.49 2.95
CA LYS A 58 -8.94 13.77 3.65
C LYS A 58 -8.11 13.65 4.93
N PRO A 59 -6.85 14.11 4.90
CA PRO A 59 -6.11 14.65 3.76
C PRO A 59 -5.71 13.55 2.74
N ASP A 60 -5.30 13.97 1.54
CA ASP A 60 -4.66 13.06 0.59
C ASP A 60 -3.33 12.58 1.18
N PRO A 61 -3.06 11.29 1.23
CA PRO A 61 -1.79 10.78 1.76
C PRO A 61 -0.57 11.27 0.98
N ILE A 62 -0.73 11.59 -0.31
CA ILE A 62 0.33 12.15 -1.14
C ILE A 62 -0.02 13.59 -1.50
N CYS A 63 0.77 14.53 -0.99
CA CYS A 63 0.60 15.94 -1.34
C CYS A 63 1.09 16.17 -2.77
N GLN A 64 0.16 16.41 -3.68
CA GLN A 64 0.43 16.64 -5.11
C GLN A 64 -0.52 17.68 -5.70
N ASN A 65 -0.07 18.32 -6.77
CA ASN A 65 -0.93 19.21 -7.54
C ASN A 65 -1.98 18.39 -8.29
N THR A 66 -3.26 18.63 -8.02
CA THR A 66 -4.38 17.87 -8.61
C THR A 66 -4.54 18.04 -10.13
N PHE A 67 -3.96 19.10 -10.71
CA PHE A 67 -4.03 19.36 -12.16
C PHE A 67 -2.83 18.81 -12.90
N THR A 68 -1.63 19.01 -12.36
CA THR A 68 -0.38 18.62 -13.04
C THR A 68 0.14 17.25 -12.61
N GLY A 69 -0.25 16.78 -11.41
CA GLY A 69 0.30 15.58 -10.79
C GLY A 69 1.68 15.79 -10.18
N GLU A 70 2.19 17.02 -10.20
CA GLU A 70 3.48 17.36 -9.59
C GLU A 70 3.44 17.09 -8.09
N VAL A 71 4.37 16.28 -7.62
CA VAL A 71 4.51 15.93 -6.21
C VAL A 71 5.13 17.10 -5.45
N LEU A 72 4.47 17.55 -4.40
CA LEU A 72 4.99 18.64 -3.59
C LEU A 72 6.20 18.18 -2.79
N LYS A 73 7.12 19.10 -2.52
CA LYS A 73 8.34 18.81 -1.77
C LYS A 73 8.05 18.36 -0.33
N ASP A 74 7.04 18.97 0.28
CA ASP A 74 6.59 18.61 1.62
C ASP A 74 5.54 17.49 1.57
N GLN A 75 5.81 16.40 2.27
CA GLN A 75 5.00 15.17 2.29
C GLN A 75 4.76 14.73 3.74
N PRO A 76 3.92 15.48 4.50
CA PRO A 76 3.78 15.28 5.95
C PRO A 76 3.08 13.97 6.34
N PHE A 77 2.46 13.25 5.39
CA PHE A 77 1.63 12.11 5.73
C PHE A 77 2.19 10.78 5.24
N ILE A 78 2.64 10.74 3.98
CA ILE A 78 2.96 9.45 3.34
C ILE A 78 4.22 8.80 3.94
N PHE A 79 5.21 9.59 4.29
CA PHE A 79 6.42 9.06 4.93
C PHE A 79 6.12 8.55 6.32
N ASP A 80 5.41 9.33 7.14
CA ASP A 80 5.05 8.94 8.49
C ASP A 80 4.30 7.61 8.53
N ILE A 81 3.26 7.45 7.68
CA ILE A 81 2.49 6.21 7.65
C ILE A 81 3.28 5.02 7.10
N CYS A 82 4.16 5.24 6.12
CA CYS A 82 5.05 4.19 5.61
C CYS A 82 6.08 3.76 6.67
N HIS A 83 6.68 4.72 7.38
CA HIS A 83 7.65 4.41 8.44
C HIS A 83 6.96 3.71 9.61
N PHE A 84 5.79 4.16 10.02
CA PHE A 84 4.98 3.51 11.04
C PHE A 84 4.66 2.05 10.66
N LEU A 85 4.15 1.81 9.44
CA LEU A 85 3.87 0.47 8.95
C LEU A 85 5.12 -0.42 8.92
N GLN A 86 6.26 0.09 8.45
CA GLN A 86 7.50 -0.68 8.39
C GLN A 86 8.07 -0.98 9.80
N ALA A 87 7.75 -0.18 10.81
CA ALA A 87 8.15 -0.42 12.21
C ALA A 87 7.35 -1.55 12.88
N ILE A 88 6.19 -1.93 12.35
CA ILE A 88 5.35 -3.02 12.84
C ILE A 88 6.06 -4.36 12.60
N GLU A 89 5.79 -5.35 13.46
CA GLU A 89 6.28 -6.72 13.29
C GLU A 89 5.79 -7.29 11.94
N HIS A 90 6.70 -7.96 11.23
CA HIS A 90 6.52 -8.34 9.83
C HIS A 90 5.23 -9.13 9.57
N ASP A 91 4.86 -10.04 10.45
CA ASP A 91 3.64 -10.86 10.36
C ASP A 91 2.33 -10.05 10.46
N LYS A 92 2.39 -8.84 11.03
CA LYS A 92 1.26 -7.91 11.19
C LYS A 92 1.22 -6.79 10.15
N GLN A 93 2.28 -6.59 9.40
CA GLN A 93 2.36 -5.49 8.42
C GLN A 93 1.26 -5.54 7.37
N LEU A 94 0.96 -6.72 6.82
CA LEU A 94 -0.10 -6.87 5.81
C LEU A 94 -1.49 -6.55 6.37
N ASP A 95 -1.76 -6.96 7.61
CA ASP A 95 -3.04 -6.69 8.28
C ASP A 95 -3.19 -5.19 8.56
N PHE A 96 -2.11 -4.56 9.05
CA PHE A 96 -2.12 -3.12 9.24
C PHE A 96 -2.27 -2.36 7.92
N ALA A 97 -1.57 -2.76 6.86
CA ALA A 97 -1.70 -2.17 5.54
C ALA A 97 -3.14 -2.23 5.02
N TYR A 98 -3.84 -3.33 5.27
CA TYR A 98 -5.24 -3.50 4.92
C TYR A 98 -6.15 -2.56 5.73
N GLU A 99 -6.05 -2.54 7.05
CA GLU A 99 -6.90 -1.72 7.92
C GLU A 99 -6.64 -0.22 7.73
N ILE A 100 -5.38 0.21 7.60
CA ILE A 100 -5.07 1.63 7.35
C ILE A 100 -5.54 2.08 5.97
N SER A 101 -5.46 1.23 4.95
CA SER A 101 -6.00 1.55 3.63
C SER A 101 -7.52 1.72 3.67
N ARG A 102 -8.23 0.91 4.47
CA ARG A 102 -9.67 1.07 4.70
C ARG A 102 -9.99 2.37 5.46
N CYS A 103 -9.16 2.75 6.40
CA CYS A 103 -9.28 4.03 7.10
C CYS A 103 -9.12 5.19 6.12
N ILE A 104 -8.03 5.24 5.35
CA ILE A 104 -7.72 6.31 4.40
C ILE A 104 -8.78 6.41 3.30
N PHE A 105 -9.04 5.32 2.61
CA PHE A 105 -9.92 5.29 1.43
C PHE A 105 -11.37 4.95 1.76
N GLY A 106 -11.68 4.62 2.99
CA GLY A 106 -13.05 4.38 3.47
C GLY A 106 -13.81 5.66 3.83
N GLY A 107 -13.14 6.81 3.83
CA GLY A 107 -13.75 8.11 4.09
C GLY A 107 -13.58 8.62 5.51
N THR A 108 -12.63 8.10 6.28
CA THR A 108 -12.29 8.64 7.60
C THR A 108 -11.61 9.99 7.42
N GLU A 109 -12.24 11.05 7.94
CA GLU A 109 -11.62 12.37 7.96
C GLU A 109 -10.48 12.39 8.98
N ASP A 110 -9.42 13.15 8.64
CA ASP A 110 -8.24 13.28 9.51
C ASP A 110 -7.60 11.92 9.89
N TRP A 111 -7.63 10.95 8.96
CA TRP A 111 -7.15 9.57 9.17
C TRP A 111 -5.74 9.51 9.77
N HIS A 112 -4.90 10.53 9.54
CA HIS A 112 -3.51 10.64 9.99
C HIS A 112 -3.37 10.99 11.48
N LYS A 113 -4.45 11.43 12.13
CA LYS A 113 -4.41 11.79 13.55
C LYS A 113 -4.27 10.56 14.44
N ASP A 114 -3.58 10.74 15.56
CA ASP A 114 -3.25 9.67 16.50
C ASP A 114 -4.48 8.85 16.94
N ASN A 115 -5.64 9.49 17.17
CA ASN A 115 -6.86 8.78 17.57
C ASN A 115 -7.33 7.74 16.53
N ASN A 116 -7.25 8.06 15.24
CA ASN A 116 -7.63 7.13 14.17
C ASN A 116 -6.58 6.01 14.01
N LEU A 117 -5.30 6.34 14.14
CA LEU A 117 -4.22 5.35 14.09
C LEU A 117 -4.25 4.41 15.31
N ILE A 118 -4.56 4.93 16.50
CA ILE A 118 -4.79 4.13 17.72
C ILE A 118 -5.95 3.16 17.51
N GLU A 119 -7.05 3.59 16.90
CA GLU A 119 -8.17 2.69 16.60
C GLU A 119 -7.74 1.54 15.68
N VAL A 120 -6.99 1.84 14.61
CA VAL A 120 -6.47 0.84 13.68
C VAL A 120 -5.51 -0.15 14.37
N THR A 121 -4.57 0.36 15.18
CA THR A 121 -3.63 -0.50 15.91
C THR A 121 -4.32 -1.37 16.95
N ASN A 122 -5.29 -0.83 17.69
CA ASN A 122 -6.06 -1.58 18.69
C ASN A 122 -6.82 -2.76 18.09
N LYS A 123 -7.40 -2.61 16.89
CA LYS A 123 -8.05 -3.71 16.16
C LYS A 123 -7.13 -4.91 15.92
N LEU A 124 -5.84 -4.66 15.84
CA LEU A 124 -4.81 -5.67 15.54
C LEU A 124 -4.04 -6.13 16.78
N GLY A 125 -4.40 -5.59 17.97
CA GLY A 125 -3.69 -5.86 19.22
C GLY A 125 -2.27 -5.28 19.25
N LEU A 126 -2.05 -4.15 18.55
CA LEU A 126 -0.76 -3.48 18.45
C LEU A 126 -0.71 -2.27 19.39
N ASP A 127 0.47 -2.01 19.95
CA ASP A 127 0.74 -0.82 20.77
C ASP A 127 1.19 0.35 19.90
N PHE A 128 0.30 1.33 19.71
CA PHE A 128 0.55 2.51 18.90
C PHE A 128 1.80 3.28 19.34
N GLN A 129 1.95 3.53 20.64
CA GLN A 129 3.06 4.36 21.14
C GLN A 129 4.40 3.66 20.96
N SER A 130 4.44 2.37 21.22
CA SER A 130 5.65 1.56 20.99
C SER A 130 6.09 1.58 19.54
N ILE A 131 5.14 1.44 18.60
CA ILE A 131 5.43 1.46 17.15
C ILE A 131 5.89 2.87 16.73
N LYS A 132 5.23 3.92 17.21
CA LYS A 132 5.57 5.32 16.91
C LYS A 132 6.99 5.65 17.37
N ASN A 133 7.37 5.24 18.58
CA ASN A 133 8.72 5.40 19.10
C ASN A 133 9.75 4.61 18.27
N LYS A 134 9.47 3.35 17.96
CA LYS A 134 10.33 2.50 17.12
C LYS A 134 10.52 3.07 15.72
N ALA A 135 9.46 3.66 15.13
CA ALA A 135 9.55 4.31 13.82
C ALA A 135 10.51 5.51 13.85
N ALA A 136 10.46 6.32 14.90
CA ALA A 136 11.36 7.47 15.08
C ALA A 136 12.80 7.04 15.39
N GLU A 137 12.99 6.06 16.28
CA GLU A 137 14.32 5.58 16.67
C GLU A 137 15.08 4.87 15.56
N LYS A 138 14.35 4.21 14.63
CA LYS A 138 14.91 3.38 13.56
C LYS A 138 14.67 3.93 12.16
N GLU A 139 14.46 5.23 12.03
CA GLU A 139 14.07 5.85 10.77
C GLU A 139 15.00 5.51 9.62
N GLU A 140 16.32 5.61 9.81
CA GLU A 140 17.31 5.30 8.77
C GLU A 140 17.28 3.82 8.35
N GLU A 141 17.13 2.89 9.31
CA GLU A 141 17.00 1.45 9.03
C GLU A 141 15.71 1.18 8.22
N ILE A 142 14.62 1.82 8.60
CA ILE A 142 13.31 1.71 7.95
C ILE A 142 13.38 2.21 6.50
N ILE A 143 13.93 3.40 6.29
CA ILE A 143 14.12 3.97 4.94
C ILE A 143 14.99 3.04 4.09
N SER A 144 16.08 2.53 4.64
CA SER A 144 16.97 1.58 3.97
C SER A 144 16.23 0.31 3.56
N GLN A 145 15.40 -0.26 4.46
CA GLN A 145 14.61 -1.45 4.17
C GLN A 145 13.56 -1.19 3.07
N ILE A 146 12.85 -0.07 3.10
CA ILE A 146 11.89 0.30 2.05
C ILE A 146 12.59 0.45 0.70
N LYS A 147 13.75 1.10 0.66
CA LYS A 147 14.55 1.24 -0.58
C LYS A 147 15.03 -0.13 -1.09
N LYS A 148 15.42 -1.04 -0.21
CA LYS A 148 15.76 -2.42 -0.58
C LYS A 148 14.56 -3.13 -1.19
N ASN A 149 13.37 -3.03 -0.59
CA ASN A 149 12.14 -3.59 -1.14
C ASN A 149 11.83 -3.05 -2.53
N GLN A 150 12.05 -1.75 -2.76
CA GLN A 150 11.86 -1.13 -4.08
C GLN A 150 12.83 -1.70 -5.13
N LYS A 151 14.09 -1.90 -4.74
CA LYS A 151 15.08 -2.52 -5.62
C LYS A 151 14.67 -3.94 -5.99
N GLU A 152 14.30 -4.76 -5.00
CA GLU A 152 13.83 -6.13 -5.22
C GLU A 152 12.56 -6.17 -6.08
N GLN A 153 11.67 -5.19 -5.97
CA GLN A 153 10.50 -5.05 -6.83
C GLN A 153 10.89 -4.84 -8.31
N LEU A 154 11.86 -3.94 -8.56
CA LEU A 154 12.35 -3.67 -9.92
C LEU A 154 13.07 -4.90 -10.51
N GLU A 155 13.88 -5.59 -9.71
CA GLU A 155 14.55 -6.84 -10.10
C GLU A 155 13.55 -7.94 -10.44
N ALA A 156 12.38 -7.95 -9.79
CA ALA A 156 11.29 -8.87 -10.15
C ALA A 156 10.58 -8.50 -11.47
N GLY A 157 10.92 -7.38 -12.10
CA GLY A 157 10.52 -7.01 -13.46
C GLY A 157 9.35 -6.04 -13.58
N HIS A 158 8.86 -5.44 -12.47
CA HIS A 158 7.78 -4.47 -12.54
C HIS A 158 7.79 -3.46 -11.39
N HIS A 159 7.51 -2.19 -11.70
CA HIS A 159 7.49 -1.09 -10.72
C HIS A 159 6.11 -0.81 -10.08
N GLY A 160 5.04 -1.35 -10.63
CA GLY A 160 3.67 -1.09 -10.14
C GLY A 160 3.30 -1.87 -8.89
N VAL A 161 2.26 -1.40 -8.18
CA VAL A 161 1.70 -2.05 -6.99
C VAL A 161 0.19 -2.27 -7.17
N PRO A 162 -0.38 -3.33 -6.58
CA PRO A 162 0.29 -4.42 -5.90
C PRO A 162 1.04 -5.34 -6.87
N LEU A 163 2.22 -5.79 -6.48
CA LEU A 163 2.99 -6.79 -7.22
C LEU A 163 3.11 -8.05 -6.38
N SER A 164 2.65 -9.18 -6.92
CA SER A 164 2.88 -10.48 -6.31
C SER A 164 3.98 -11.20 -7.08
N VAL A 165 4.93 -11.79 -6.37
CA VAL A 165 6.02 -12.58 -6.94
C VAL A 165 5.91 -14.00 -6.41
N TYR A 166 5.95 -14.98 -7.31
CA TYR A 166 5.98 -16.39 -6.96
C TYR A 166 6.98 -17.12 -7.83
N LYS A 167 8.02 -17.66 -7.22
CA LYS A 167 9.19 -18.21 -7.93
C LYS A 167 9.82 -17.15 -8.84
N ASP A 168 9.92 -17.41 -10.13
CA ASP A 168 10.47 -16.55 -11.19
C ASP A 168 9.41 -15.70 -11.92
N LYS A 169 8.14 -15.73 -11.45
CA LYS A 169 7.02 -15.04 -12.08
C LYS A 169 6.51 -13.90 -11.24
N PHE A 170 6.11 -12.82 -11.89
CA PHE A 170 5.40 -11.72 -11.25
C PHE A 170 3.96 -11.57 -11.79
N PHE A 171 3.09 -11.06 -10.93
CA PHE A 171 1.67 -10.83 -11.20
C PHE A 171 1.31 -9.43 -10.73
N PHE A 172 1.14 -8.51 -11.68
CA PHE A 172 0.86 -7.12 -11.39
C PHE A 172 -0.64 -6.84 -11.34
N GLY A 173 -1.08 -6.24 -10.25
CA GLY A 173 -2.44 -5.79 -10.05
C GLY A 173 -3.41 -6.92 -9.65
N GLN A 174 -4.57 -6.51 -9.17
CA GLN A 174 -5.61 -7.45 -8.72
C GLN A 174 -6.17 -8.33 -9.85
N ASP A 175 -6.11 -7.85 -11.08
CA ASP A 175 -6.62 -8.58 -12.24
C ASP A 175 -5.79 -9.84 -12.54
N LYS A 176 -4.53 -9.90 -12.06
CA LYS A 176 -3.63 -11.05 -12.17
C LYS A 176 -3.69 -12.01 -10.98
N PHE A 177 -4.53 -11.72 -9.98
CA PHE A 177 -4.64 -12.57 -8.81
C PHE A 177 -5.07 -14.02 -9.14
N ASN A 178 -6.00 -14.19 -10.07
CA ASN A 178 -6.42 -15.52 -10.50
C ASN A 178 -5.32 -16.29 -11.22
N ASP A 179 -4.42 -15.61 -11.92
CA ASP A 179 -3.28 -16.25 -12.58
C ASP A 179 -2.25 -16.72 -11.55
N LEU A 180 -1.99 -15.92 -10.50
CA LEU A 180 -1.20 -16.35 -9.33
C LEU A 180 -1.80 -17.61 -8.68
N VAL A 181 -3.11 -17.62 -8.43
CA VAL A 181 -3.81 -18.78 -7.84
C VAL A 181 -3.65 -20.03 -8.69
N LYS A 182 -3.71 -19.90 -10.02
CA LYS A 182 -3.47 -21.05 -10.95
C LYS A 182 -2.05 -21.59 -10.81
N GLU A 183 -1.03 -20.74 -10.67
CA GLU A 183 0.35 -21.20 -10.47
C GLU A 183 0.51 -21.91 -9.13
N LEU A 184 -0.06 -21.37 -8.06
CA LEU A 184 -0.05 -22.00 -6.74
C LEU A 184 -0.72 -23.38 -6.76
N LYS A 185 -1.82 -23.54 -7.51
CA LYS A 185 -2.49 -24.85 -7.69
C LYS A 185 -1.62 -25.88 -8.39
N LYS A 186 -0.85 -25.48 -9.40
CA LYS A 186 0.08 -26.39 -10.08
C LYS A 186 1.13 -26.95 -9.13
N ASP A 187 1.47 -26.22 -8.08
CA ASP A 187 2.42 -26.62 -7.05
C ASP A 187 1.76 -27.28 -5.82
N GLY A 188 0.50 -27.67 -5.94
CA GLY A 188 -0.19 -28.46 -4.92
C GLY A 188 -1.08 -27.69 -3.95
N LEU A 189 -1.32 -26.39 -4.17
CA LEU A 189 -2.27 -25.65 -3.34
C LEU A 189 -3.71 -26.17 -3.60
N ASN A 190 -4.29 -26.77 -2.59
CA ASN A 190 -5.68 -27.26 -2.64
C ASN A 190 -6.65 -26.09 -2.34
N ILE A 191 -7.35 -25.60 -3.36
CA ILE A 191 -8.35 -24.52 -3.30
C ILE A 191 -9.69 -25.05 -3.80
#